data_61c9d4801bbe817afe009bbfca5b43aa
#
_entry.id   61c9d4801bbe817afe009bbfca5b43aa
#
_cell.length_a   1.000
_cell.length_b   1.000
_cell.length_c   1.000
_cell.angle_alpha   90.00
_cell.angle_beta   90.00
_cell.angle_gamma   90.00
#
_symmetry.space_group_name_H-M   'P 1'
#
loop_
_entity.id
_entity.type
_entity.pdbx_description
1 polymer ?
#
loop_
_entity_poly.entity_id
_entity_poly.type
_entity_poly.pdbx_seq_one_letter_code
_entity_poly.pdbx_strand_id
1 'polypeptide(L)'
;MQAACLAQHRGPFMATKPAKPLRFVDDYLPALLAQASQLISTEFHVVARQHGFSVSEWRVMASLAGGEPISIGQLAQVTVTKQPTVTRLLDRMESKGQVERLPHDSDRRITLVRITRKGAKTVEHLMELAREHELRVLEPFGLLRAEELKTTLRQMIELHAHVPLDTEVDEPEE
;
A
#
# COMPACT_ATOMS: atom_id res chain seq x y z
N MET A 1 21.81 -51.28 -47.96
CA MET A 1 20.35 -51.51 -48.17
C MET A 1 19.61 -51.22 -46.90
N GLN A 2 18.55 -50.49 -47.07
CA GLN A 2 17.44 -50.13 -46.15
C GLN A 2 17.69 -48.99 -45.19
N ALA A 3 17.27 -47.80 -45.70
CA ALA A 3 16.92 -46.64 -44.93
C ALA A 3 15.54 -46.86 -44.26
N ALA A 4 15.47 -46.77 -42.95
CA ALA A 4 14.22 -46.77 -42.20
C ALA A 4 13.81 -45.34 -41.84
N CYS A 5 12.69 -44.97 -42.38
CA CYS A 5 11.96 -43.71 -42.27
C CYS A 5 11.54 -43.44 -40.83
N LEU A 6 12.08 -42.38 -40.18
CA LEU A 6 11.55 -41.84 -38.93
C LEU A 6 10.46 -40.82 -39.27
N ALA A 7 9.23 -41.29 -39.22
CA ALA A 7 8.04 -40.44 -39.30
C ALA A 7 7.96 -39.52 -38.08
N GLN A 8 8.14 -38.21 -38.28
CA GLN A 8 7.93 -37.19 -37.28
C GLN A 8 6.43 -37.06 -36.96
N HIS A 9 6.04 -37.49 -35.77
CA HIS A 9 4.73 -37.14 -35.19
C HIS A 9 4.78 -35.66 -34.75
N ARG A 10 4.35 -34.78 -35.64
CA ARG A 10 3.94 -33.42 -35.26
C ARG A 10 2.57 -33.55 -34.59
N GLY A 11 2.54 -33.47 -33.25
CA GLY A 11 1.31 -33.33 -32.51
C GLY A 11 0.57 -32.04 -32.93
N PRO A 12 -0.76 -31.99 -32.77
CA PRO A 12 -1.55 -30.86 -33.23
C PRO A 12 -1.06 -29.58 -32.51
N PHE A 13 -0.67 -28.59 -33.28
CA PHE A 13 -0.37 -27.22 -32.85
C PHE A 13 -1.68 -26.67 -32.30
N MET A 14 -1.84 -26.65 -30.97
CA MET A 14 -2.96 -25.97 -30.33
C MET A 14 -2.90 -24.51 -30.75
N ALA A 15 -3.78 -24.10 -31.62
CA ALA A 15 -3.96 -22.71 -32.00
C ALA A 15 -4.31 -21.93 -30.73
N THR A 16 -3.36 -21.20 -30.19
CA THR A 16 -3.57 -20.26 -29.10
C THR A 16 -4.56 -19.22 -29.61
N LYS A 17 -5.73 -19.14 -28.97
CA LYS A 17 -6.74 -18.13 -29.22
C LYS A 17 -6.07 -16.78 -29.25
N PRO A 18 -6.28 -15.92 -30.29
CA PRO A 18 -5.61 -14.63 -30.35
C PRO A 18 -5.90 -13.85 -29.05
N ALA A 19 -4.83 -13.47 -28.35
CA ALA A 19 -4.96 -12.68 -27.15
C ALA A 19 -5.69 -11.40 -27.49
N LYS A 20 -6.74 -11.07 -26.74
CA LYS A 20 -7.46 -9.79 -26.90
C LYS A 20 -6.44 -8.67 -26.75
N PRO A 21 -6.43 -7.66 -27.65
CA PRO A 21 -5.48 -6.55 -27.52
C PRO A 21 -5.67 -5.91 -26.13
N LEU A 22 -4.57 -5.78 -25.38
CA LEU A 22 -4.55 -5.14 -24.08
C LEU A 22 -4.94 -3.67 -24.25
N ARG A 23 -5.83 -3.15 -23.40
CA ARG A 23 -6.07 -1.71 -23.28
C ARG A 23 -4.84 -1.06 -22.66
N PHE A 24 -4.60 0.21 -22.92
CA PHE A 24 -3.47 0.94 -22.33
C PHE A 24 -3.34 0.74 -20.80
N VAL A 25 -4.47 0.83 -20.10
CA VAL A 25 -4.53 0.66 -18.63
C VAL A 25 -4.19 -0.76 -18.14
N ASP A 26 -4.29 -1.77 -19.01
CA ASP A 26 -4.01 -3.16 -18.66
C ASP A 26 -2.50 -3.46 -18.64
N ASP A 27 -1.66 -2.54 -19.17
CA ASP A 27 -0.19 -2.64 -19.19
C ASP A 27 0.51 -1.36 -18.67
N TYR A 28 -0.24 -0.38 -18.18
CA TYR A 28 0.29 0.85 -17.61
C TYR A 28 0.58 0.67 -16.11
N LEU A 29 1.86 0.72 -15.73
CA LEU A 29 2.31 0.43 -14.36
C LEU A 29 1.54 1.18 -13.27
N PRO A 30 1.31 2.52 -13.33
CA PRO A 30 0.53 3.21 -12.30
C PRO A 30 -0.90 2.68 -12.16
N ALA A 31 -1.55 2.30 -13.26
CA ALA A 31 -2.90 1.74 -13.22
C ALA A 31 -2.91 0.33 -12.60
N LEU A 32 -1.91 -0.50 -12.90
CA LEU A 32 -1.74 -1.82 -12.30
C LEU A 32 -1.49 -1.72 -10.79
N LEU A 33 -0.62 -0.81 -10.36
CA LEU A 33 -0.36 -0.57 -8.94
C LEU A 33 -1.61 -0.09 -8.20
N ALA A 34 -2.36 0.85 -8.78
CA ALA A 34 -3.60 1.35 -8.20
C ALA A 34 -4.65 0.24 -8.05
N GLN A 35 -4.86 -0.57 -9.10
CA GLN A 35 -5.81 -1.67 -9.09
C GLN A 35 -5.40 -2.75 -8.07
N ALA A 36 -4.15 -3.19 -8.08
CA ALA A 36 -3.65 -4.19 -7.15
C ALA A 36 -3.77 -3.70 -5.71
N SER A 37 -3.32 -2.47 -5.42
CA SER A 37 -3.45 -1.85 -4.10
C SER A 37 -4.90 -1.78 -3.64
N GLN A 38 -5.83 -1.35 -4.50
CA GLN A 38 -7.25 -1.25 -4.18
C GLN A 38 -7.85 -2.62 -3.84
N LEU A 39 -7.60 -3.64 -4.64
CA LEU A 39 -8.15 -4.98 -4.44
C LEU A 39 -7.64 -5.59 -3.14
N ILE A 40 -6.31 -5.64 -2.96
CA ILE A 40 -5.67 -6.21 -1.77
C ILE A 40 -6.08 -5.46 -0.50
N SER A 41 -6.05 -4.12 -0.54
CA SER A 41 -6.42 -3.31 0.63
C SER A 41 -7.90 -3.47 1.01
N THR A 42 -8.80 -3.60 0.03
CA THR A 42 -10.24 -3.74 0.29
C THR A 42 -10.54 -4.99 1.10
N GLU A 43 -9.86 -6.10 0.83
CA GLU A 43 -10.01 -7.33 1.62
C GLU A 43 -9.67 -7.09 3.09
N PHE A 44 -8.53 -6.45 3.37
CA PHE A 44 -8.11 -6.16 4.74
C PHE A 44 -8.95 -5.08 5.40
N HIS A 45 -9.49 -4.12 4.65
CA HIS A 45 -10.37 -3.07 5.20
C HIS A 45 -11.67 -3.63 5.80
N VAL A 46 -12.13 -4.79 5.34
CA VAL A 46 -13.26 -5.50 5.98
C VAL A 46 -12.85 -5.94 7.39
N VAL A 47 -11.68 -6.55 7.51
CA VAL A 47 -11.12 -6.99 8.80
C VAL A 47 -10.93 -5.80 9.75
N ALA A 48 -10.32 -4.70 9.29
CA ALA A 48 -10.12 -3.51 10.10
C ALA A 48 -11.44 -2.96 10.67
N ARG A 49 -12.49 -2.88 9.84
CA ARG A 49 -13.82 -2.43 10.29
C ARG A 49 -14.45 -3.36 11.32
N GLN A 50 -14.31 -4.67 11.17
CA GLN A 50 -14.78 -5.66 12.15
C GLN A 50 -14.12 -5.48 13.52
N HIS A 51 -12.90 -4.96 13.55
CA HIS A 51 -12.16 -4.63 14.77
C HIS A 51 -12.33 -3.17 15.23
N GLY A 52 -13.31 -2.45 14.68
CA GLY A 52 -13.68 -1.11 15.13
C GLY A 52 -12.82 0.03 14.58
N PHE A 53 -12.00 -0.23 13.54
CA PHE A 53 -11.19 0.80 12.89
C PHE A 53 -11.83 1.25 11.57
N SER A 54 -11.85 2.56 11.35
CA SER A 54 -12.00 3.06 9.98
C SER A 54 -10.71 2.79 9.19
N VAL A 55 -10.81 2.79 7.85
CA VAL A 55 -9.66 2.62 6.97
C VAL A 55 -8.57 3.66 7.25
N SER A 56 -8.97 4.90 7.47
CA SER A 56 -8.03 6.00 7.75
C SER A 56 -7.37 5.86 9.12
N GLU A 57 -8.12 5.47 10.17
CA GLU A 57 -7.55 5.19 11.50
C GLU A 57 -6.53 4.05 11.43
N TRP A 58 -6.87 2.96 10.72
CA TRP A 58 -5.95 1.86 10.49
C TRP A 58 -4.66 2.32 9.81
N ARG A 59 -4.76 3.07 8.70
CA ARG A 59 -3.58 3.56 7.97
C ARG A 59 -2.68 4.41 8.84
N VAL A 60 -3.25 5.35 9.60
CA VAL A 60 -2.49 6.20 10.52
C VAL A 60 -1.81 5.37 11.61
N MET A 61 -2.55 4.47 12.27
CA MET A 61 -2.00 3.65 13.35
C MET A 61 -0.88 2.73 12.87
N ALA A 62 -1.07 2.08 11.72
CA ALA A 62 -0.06 1.23 11.10
C ALA A 62 1.20 2.00 10.67
N SER A 63 1.04 3.24 10.19
CA SER A 63 2.16 4.10 9.80
C SER A 63 2.98 4.61 10.99
N LEU A 64 2.36 4.75 12.17
CA LEU A 64 3.03 5.21 13.39
C LEU A 64 3.56 4.05 14.26
N ALA A 65 3.10 2.82 14.03
CA ALA A 65 3.45 1.68 14.86
C ALA A 65 4.92 1.28 14.68
N GLY A 66 5.66 1.24 15.79
CA GLY A 66 7.06 0.80 15.83
C GLY A 66 8.07 1.76 15.22
N GLY A 67 7.63 2.98 14.82
CA GLY A 67 8.48 4.01 14.23
C GLY A 67 8.76 5.18 15.16
N GLU A 68 9.70 6.04 14.74
CA GLU A 68 9.96 7.33 15.36
C GLU A 68 8.80 8.32 15.07
N PRO A 69 8.66 9.39 15.86
CA PRO A 69 7.69 10.44 15.58
C PRO A 69 7.91 11.04 14.20
N ILE A 70 6.85 11.21 13.41
CA ILE A 70 6.90 11.82 12.07
C ILE A 70 6.02 13.06 11.99
N SER A 71 6.33 13.97 11.07
CA SER A 71 5.51 15.17 10.87
C SER A 71 4.12 14.82 10.29
N ILE A 72 3.15 15.71 10.53
CA ILE A 72 1.79 15.56 9.95
C ILE A 72 1.87 15.51 8.42
N GLY A 73 2.76 16.28 7.80
CA GLY A 73 2.99 16.25 6.35
C GLY A 73 3.52 14.89 5.87
N GLN A 74 4.54 14.35 6.53
CA GLN A 74 5.04 13.00 6.24
C GLN A 74 3.97 11.92 6.44
N LEU A 75 3.18 12.03 7.51
CA LEU A 75 2.09 11.09 7.75
C LEU A 75 1.02 11.16 6.64
N ALA A 76 0.72 12.35 6.13
CA ALA A 76 -0.19 12.55 5.01
C ALA A 76 0.33 11.86 3.73
N GLN A 77 1.62 11.98 3.44
CA GLN A 77 2.28 11.31 2.32
C GLN A 77 2.21 9.79 2.45
N VAL A 78 2.65 9.23 3.59
CA VAL A 78 2.69 7.78 3.81
C VAL A 78 1.28 7.17 3.77
N THR A 79 0.27 7.87 4.30
CA THR A 79 -1.13 7.40 4.27
C THR A 79 -1.85 7.69 2.96
N VAL A 80 -1.19 8.35 2.01
CA VAL A 80 -1.76 8.80 0.73
C VAL A 80 -3.07 9.56 0.96
N THR A 81 -3.02 10.57 1.85
CA THR A 81 -4.20 11.32 2.31
C THR A 81 -3.87 12.81 2.38
N LYS A 82 -4.82 13.69 2.04
CA LYS A 82 -4.63 15.14 2.15
C LYS A 82 -4.37 15.56 3.60
N GLN A 83 -3.39 16.42 3.84
CA GLN A 83 -2.96 16.83 5.18
C GLN A 83 -4.10 17.39 6.06
N PRO A 84 -5.05 18.21 5.58
CA PRO A 84 -6.18 18.65 6.40
C PRO A 84 -7.06 17.50 6.91
N THR A 85 -7.20 16.44 6.11
CA THR A 85 -7.96 15.23 6.49
C THR A 85 -7.22 14.47 7.60
N VAL A 86 -5.90 14.33 7.48
CA VAL A 86 -5.07 13.71 8.52
C VAL A 86 -5.14 14.51 9.82
N THR A 87 -5.05 15.84 9.75
CA THR A 87 -5.14 16.72 10.93
C THR A 87 -6.44 16.48 11.71
N ARG A 88 -7.60 16.51 11.03
CA ARG A 88 -8.91 16.24 11.65
C ARG A 88 -9.03 14.82 12.22
N LEU A 89 -8.39 13.84 11.56
CA LEU A 89 -8.36 12.47 12.06
C LEU A 89 -7.54 12.38 13.35
N LEU A 90 -6.37 13.03 13.37
CA LEU A 90 -5.51 13.08 14.54
C LEU A 90 -6.18 13.74 15.74
N ASP A 91 -6.99 14.80 15.57
CA ASP A 91 -7.77 15.41 16.66
C ASP A 91 -8.66 14.39 17.36
N ARG A 92 -9.34 13.55 16.58
CA ARG A 92 -10.19 12.48 17.14
C ARG A 92 -9.39 11.36 17.80
N MET A 93 -8.26 10.99 17.22
CA MET A 93 -7.42 9.90 17.73
C MET A 93 -6.67 10.33 19.01
N GLU A 94 -6.27 11.60 19.08
CA GLU A 94 -5.66 12.19 20.27
C GLU A 94 -6.66 12.30 21.43
N SER A 95 -7.91 12.70 21.16
CA SER A 95 -8.99 12.69 22.18
C SER A 95 -9.27 11.29 22.72
N LYS A 96 -9.06 10.24 21.92
CA LYS A 96 -9.13 8.83 22.36
C LYS A 96 -7.85 8.36 23.07
N GLY A 97 -6.80 9.20 23.10
CA GLY A 97 -5.49 8.88 23.65
C GLY A 97 -4.72 7.80 22.87
N GLN A 98 -4.97 7.67 21.58
CA GLN A 98 -4.32 6.69 20.70
C GLN A 98 -3.02 7.22 20.10
N VAL A 99 -2.96 8.53 19.86
CA VAL A 99 -1.81 9.25 19.35
C VAL A 99 -1.54 10.48 20.21
N GLU A 100 -0.37 11.05 20.13
CA GLU A 100 -0.03 12.32 20.76
C GLU A 100 0.81 13.18 19.82
N ARG A 101 0.66 14.49 19.94
CA ARG A 101 1.43 15.48 19.22
C ARG A 101 2.61 15.96 20.03
N LEU A 102 3.73 16.17 19.37
CA LEU A 102 4.98 16.65 19.96
C LEU A 102 5.49 17.87 19.17
N PRO A 103 6.09 18.86 19.84
CA PRO A 103 6.82 19.91 19.13
C PRO A 103 8.06 19.30 18.45
N HIS A 104 8.43 19.87 17.31
CA HIS A 104 9.71 19.55 16.69
C HIS A 104 10.83 20.36 17.37
N ASP A 105 11.99 19.76 17.65
CA ASP A 105 13.04 20.36 18.47
C ASP A 105 13.63 21.65 17.87
N SER A 106 13.74 21.74 16.54
CA SER A 106 14.40 22.86 15.85
C SER A 106 13.46 23.78 15.06
N ASP A 107 12.22 23.33 14.74
CA ASP A 107 11.25 24.15 13.98
C ASP A 107 9.85 24.06 14.61
N ARG A 108 9.43 25.12 15.30
CA ARG A 108 8.13 25.21 15.97
C ARG A 108 6.93 25.18 15.02
N ARG A 109 7.14 25.32 13.72
CA ARG A 109 6.08 25.22 12.71
C ARG A 109 5.72 23.77 12.38
N ILE A 110 6.61 22.84 12.74
CA ILE A 110 6.43 21.41 12.50
C ILE A 110 5.86 20.76 13.75
N THR A 111 4.76 20.06 13.58
CA THR A 111 4.17 19.19 14.61
C THR A 111 4.49 17.75 14.28
N LEU A 112 5.11 17.05 15.21
CA LEU A 112 5.36 15.62 15.13
C LEU A 112 4.19 14.84 15.75
N VAL A 113 3.99 13.62 15.31
CA VAL A 113 2.97 12.71 15.83
C VAL A 113 3.61 11.36 16.11
N ARG A 114 3.26 10.77 17.23
CA ARG A 114 3.58 9.38 17.55
C ARG A 114 2.39 8.62 18.08
N ILE A 115 2.45 7.31 18.00
CA ILE A 115 1.48 6.42 18.64
C ILE A 115 1.77 6.37 20.15
N THR A 116 0.71 6.40 20.99
CA THR A 116 0.85 6.19 22.43
C THR A 116 0.95 4.69 22.75
N ARG A 117 1.33 4.35 24.00
CA ARG A 117 1.29 2.97 24.47
C ARG A 117 -0.14 2.37 24.38
N LYS A 118 -1.16 3.18 24.63
CA LYS A 118 -2.58 2.78 24.48
C LYS A 118 -2.89 2.49 23.02
N GLY A 119 -2.50 3.39 22.11
CA GLY A 119 -2.70 3.21 20.67
C GLY A 119 -2.00 1.95 20.16
N ALA A 120 -0.72 1.76 20.52
CA ALA A 120 0.05 0.59 20.13
C ALA A 120 -0.65 -0.73 20.53
N LYS A 121 -1.10 -0.85 21.79
CA LYS A 121 -1.86 -2.02 22.25
C LYS A 121 -3.17 -2.22 21.48
N THR A 122 -3.84 -1.12 21.11
CA THR A 122 -5.11 -1.18 20.40
C THR A 122 -4.95 -1.72 18.98
N VAL A 123 -3.82 -1.43 18.31
CA VAL A 123 -3.57 -1.83 16.92
C VAL A 123 -2.77 -3.13 16.78
N GLU A 124 -2.15 -3.62 17.86
CA GLU A 124 -1.23 -4.77 17.86
C GLU A 124 -1.85 -6.00 17.17
N HIS A 125 -3.01 -6.42 17.65
CA HIS A 125 -3.70 -7.58 17.05
C HIS A 125 -4.08 -7.37 15.58
N LEU A 126 -4.49 -6.16 15.21
CA LEU A 126 -4.83 -5.85 13.83
C LEU A 126 -3.58 -5.91 12.93
N MET A 127 -2.41 -5.57 13.45
CA MET A 127 -1.14 -5.71 12.74
C MET A 127 -0.76 -7.18 12.51
N GLU A 128 -1.06 -8.07 13.46
CA GLU A 128 -0.88 -9.52 13.29
C GLU A 128 -1.78 -10.03 12.16
N LEU A 129 -3.05 -9.70 12.19
CA LEU A 129 -4.01 -10.06 11.13
C LEU A 129 -3.59 -9.49 9.75
N ALA A 130 -2.98 -8.28 9.72
CA ALA A 130 -2.46 -7.70 8.50
C ALA A 130 -1.28 -8.49 7.92
N ARG A 131 -0.36 -8.97 8.78
CA ARG A 131 0.75 -9.83 8.36
C ARG A 131 0.25 -11.17 7.82
N GLU A 132 -0.73 -11.78 8.47
CA GLU A 132 -1.34 -13.02 7.99
C GLU A 132 -2.05 -12.82 6.65
N HIS A 133 -2.75 -11.70 6.48
CA HIS A 133 -3.38 -11.34 5.21
C HIS A 133 -2.33 -11.15 4.11
N GLU A 134 -1.23 -10.44 4.39
CA GLU A 134 -0.13 -10.26 3.45
C GLU A 134 0.46 -11.60 3.00
N LEU A 135 0.71 -12.52 3.94
CA LEU A 135 1.22 -13.86 3.62
C LEU A 135 0.28 -14.60 2.66
N ARG A 136 -1.03 -14.60 2.91
CA ARG A 136 -2.00 -15.23 2.01
C ARG A 136 -2.02 -14.63 0.60
N VAL A 137 -1.91 -13.30 0.51
CA VAL A 137 -1.87 -12.58 -0.78
C VAL A 137 -0.60 -12.93 -1.56
N LEU A 138 0.52 -13.11 -0.88
CA LEU A 138 1.82 -13.33 -1.50
C LEU A 138 2.14 -14.81 -1.75
N GLU A 139 1.46 -15.74 -1.07
CA GLU A 139 1.67 -17.19 -1.19
C GLU A 139 1.71 -17.69 -2.64
N PRO A 140 0.77 -17.30 -3.55
CA PRO A 140 0.76 -17.78 -4.94
C PRO A 140 1.99 -17.39 -5.75
N PHE A 141 2.73 -16.35 -5.34
CA PHE A 141 3.90 -15.85 -6.06
C PHE A 141 5.21 -16.46 -5.56
N GLY A 142 5.21 -17.04 -4.35
CA GLY A 142 6.40 -17.56 -3.67
C GLY A 142 7.23 -16.47 -3.01
N LEU A 143 7.95 -16.84 -1.95
CA LEU A 143 8.66 -15.88 -1.07
C LEU A 143 9.70 -15.02 -1.79
N LEU A 144 10.47 -15.59 -2.73
CA LEU A 144 11.51 -14.83 -3.44
C LEU A 144 10.92 -13.69 -4.26
N ARG A 145 9.91 -13.97 -5.08
CA ARG A 145 9.25 -12.95 -5.90
C ARG A 145 8.52 -11.91 -5.06
N ALA A 146 7.96 -12.33 -3.91
CA ALA A 146 7.32 -11.42 -2.98
C ALA A 146 8.32 -10.40 -2.41
N GLU A 147 9.51 -10.84 -2.01
CA GLU A 147 10.55 -9.93 -1.49
C GLU A 147 11.19 -9.08 -2.59
N GLU A 148 11.36 -9.60 -3.80
CA GLU A 148 11.79 -8.80 -4.96
C GLU A 148 10.79 -7.68 -5.28
N LEU A 149 9.48 -8.00 -5.27
CA LEU A 149 8.43 -7.00 -5.47
C LEU A 149 8.47 -5.91 -4.40
N LYS A 150 8.52 -6.28 -3.13
CA LYS A 150 8.61 -5.32 -2.01
C LYS A 150 9.85 -4.43 -2.14
N THR A 151 10.98 -5.02 -2.52
CA THR A 151 12.23 -4.28 -2.70
C THR A 151 12.11 -3.28 -3.84
N THR A 152 11.56 -3.69 -4.98
CA THR A 152 11.31 -2.81 -6.13
C THR A 152 10.38 -1.66 -5.77
N LEU A 153 9.29 -1.93 -5.03
CA LEU A 153 8.35 -0.90 -4.59
C LEU A 153 9.01 0.10 -3.62
N ARG A 154 9.84 -0.37 -2.67
CA ARG A 154 10.60 0.53 -1.78
C ARG A 154 11.54 1.44 -2.56
N GLN A 155 12.28 0.91 -3.53
CA GLN A 155 13.16 1.69 -4.40
C GLN A 155 12.39 2.74 -5.21
N MET A 156 11.22 2.37 -5.76
CA MET A 156 10.36 3.33 -6.46
C MET A 156 9.89 4.46 -5.53
N ILE A 157 9.47 4.12 -4.31
CA ILE A 157 9.06 5.11 -3.32
C ILE A 157 10.21 6.05 -2.97
N GLU A 158 11.41 5.52 -2.71
CA GLU A 158 12.59 6.32 -2.39
C GLU A 158 12.97 7.28 -3.54
N LEU A 159 12.96 6.80 -4.78
CA LEU A 159 13.28 7.61 -5.95
C LEU A 159 12.28 8.76 -6.18
N HIS A 160 11.03 8.58 -5.80
CA HIS A 160 9.96 9.55 -6.05
C HIS A 160 9.47 10.27 -4.78
N ALA A 161 10.04 9.97 -3.59
CA ALA A 161 9.63 10.57 -2.31
C ALA A 161 9.80 12.11 -2.24
N HIS A 162 10.55 12.71 -3.15
CA HIS A 162 10.81 14.16 -3.18
C HIS A 162 9.84 14.94 -4.06
N VAL A 163 8.90 14.26 -4.73
CA VAL A 163 7.85 14.93 -5.50
C VAL A 163 6.74 15.33 -4.52
N PRO A 164 6.48 16.65 -4.29
CA PRO A 164 5.38 17.09 -3.44
C PRO A 164 4.06 16.55 -4.00
N LEU A 165 3.23 15.93 -3.16
CA LEU A 165 1.86 15.53 -3.53
C LEU A 165 0.92 16.74 -3.70
N ASP A 166 1.38 17.94 -3.37
CA ASP A 166 0.65 19.22 -3.42
C ASP A 166 0.85 19.98 -4.74
N THR A 167 1.11 19.32 -5.85
CA THR A 167 0.72 19.93 -7.10
C THR A 167 -0.81 19.83 -7.16
N GLU A 168 -1.48 20.87 -6.63
CA GLU A 168 -2.86 21.16 -6.97
C GLU A 168 -2.91 21.23 -8.51
N VAL A 169 -3.36 20.14 -9.11
CA VAL A 169 -3.90 20.23 -10.44
C VAL A 169 -5.23 20.94 -10.19
N ASP A 170 -5.25 22.27 -10.41
CA ASP A 170 -6.49 23.02 -10.54
C ASP A 170 -7.31 22.28 -11.59
N GLU A 171 -8.28 21.48 -11.15
CA GLU A 171 -9.32 21.00 -12.04
C GLU A 171 -10.07 22.27 -12.49
N PRO A 172 -10.12 22.55 -13.77
CA PRO A 172 -10.95 23.68 -14.24
C PRO A 172 -12.38 23.41 -13.81
N GLU A 173 -12.95 24.35 -13.08
CA GLU A 173 -14.38 24.39 -12.76
C GLU A 173 -15.17 24.34 -14.08
N GLU A 174 -15.93 23.26 -14.32
CA GLU A 174 -16.98 23.20 -15.35
C GLU A 174 -18.26 23.85 -14.84
#